data_1a09ee96e875152194baa571f8e82ea6
#
_entry.id   1a09ee96e875152194baa571f8e82ea6
#
_cell.length_a   1.000
_cell.length_b   1.000
_cell.length_c   1.000
_cell.angle_alpha   90.00
_cell.angle_beta   90.00
_cell.angle_gamma   90.00
#
_symmetry.space_group_name_H-M   'P 1'
#
loop_
_entity.id
_entity.type
_entity.pdbx_description
1 polymer ?
#
loop_
_entity_poly.entity_id
_entity_poly.type
_entity_poly.pdbx_seq_one_letter_code
_entity_poly.pdbx_strand_id
1 'polypeptide(L)'
;MENLKRKQMMSQKEKYKRAAKGDIAYNMMRMWQGAVGTAPVDGLVSPAYVVVRPFELVNSTYYSYLFRTDAYMREVNKYSRGIVADRNRLYWDEFKQMPALVPPLAEQDQIVSYLRAQDARIARFIKAKRELIGLLTEQKLRVIDHAVTRGLDASVKLKPSGIEWLGEVPEHWEVVLLKHIADVRFSGVDKHSRDDETPVRLCNYTDVYKNDRITSDMDLMRATATTVETARLTLKGDDVILTKDSETPDDIGVPAWVPEDLPDVVCAYHLSLLRPQSTRVIGEFLFRAISSARIALQFHVLATGVTRFALGKHDVKNAIIVLPPIEEQKLLCHWITDECQPLDEAIVRAEEEIKLIREYRDRLIFDVVTGQVDVRGWQPGPDDVVSDDDLAALSDDEIEPDEEGVDDDA
;
A
#
# COMPACT_ATOMS: atom_id res chain seq x y z
N MET A 1 -11.00 18.45 8.51
CA MET A 1 -12.13 17.50 8.27
C MET A 1 -12.01 16.40 9.30
N GLU A 2 -12.98 16.31 10.21
CA GLU A 2 -12.98 15.28 11.25
C GLU A 2 -13.08 13.90 10.59
N ASN A 3 -12.10 13.06 10.85
CA ASN A 3 -12.16 11.64 10.54
C ASN A 3 -13.40 11.06 11.26
N LEU A 4 -14.42 10.75 10.51
CA LEU A 4 -15.53 9.91 10.95
C LEU A 4 -14.99 8.50 11.19
N LYS A 5 -14.34 8.29 12.33
CA LYS A 5 -14.04 6.95 12.84
C LYS A 5 -15.36 6.18 12.83
N ARG A 6 -15.41 5.09 12.06
CA ARG A 6 -16.54 4.14 12.04
C ARG A 6 -16.96 3.89 13.49
N LYS A 7 -18.14 4.37 13.88
CA LYS A 7 -18.80 3.94 15.12
C LYS A 7 -19.13 2.47 14.93
N GLN A 8 -18.22 1.59 15.33
CA GLN A 8 -18.60 0.20 15.55
C GLN A 8 -19.75 0.20 16.56
N MET A 9 -20.91 -0.24 16.11
CA MET A 9 -22.04 -0.47 17.02
C MET A 9 -21.61 -1.60 17.96
N MET A 10 -21.28 -1.22 19.20
CA MET A 10 -20.93 -2.14 20.27
C MET A 10 -22.15 -2.98 20.61
N SER A 11 -22.29 -4.17 20.04
CA SER A 11 -23.22 -5.17 20.49
C SER A 11 -22.69 -5.76 21.79
N GLN A 12 -23.49 -5.81 22.85
CA GLN A 12 -23.18 -6.41 24.16
C GLN A 12 -22.05 -5.68 24.94
N LYS A 13 -22.23 -4.40 25.22
CA LYS A 13 -21.31 -3.57 26.05
C LYS A 13 -20.91 -4.21 27.38
N GLU A 14 -21.72 -5.07 27.94
CA GLU A 14 -21.49 -5.78 29.21
C GLU A 14 -20.28 -6.70 29.21
N LYS A 15 -19.82 -7.16 28.03
CA LYS A 15 -18.64 -8.00 27.89
C LYS A 15 -17.34 -7.23 27.77
N TYR A 16 -17.39 -5.91 27.54
CA TYR A 16 -16.20 -5.08 27.40
C TYR A 16 -15.55 -4.85 28.78
N LYS A 17 -14.21 -4.78 28.77
CA LYS A 17 -13.39 -4.59 29.97
C LYS A 17 -13.04 -3.12 30.13
N ARG A 18 -13.08 -2.60 31.35
CA ARG A 18 -12.62 -1.24 31.66
C ARG A 18 -11.10 -1.24 31.74
N ALA A 19 -10.47 -0.27 31.09
CA ALA A 19 -9.07 0.09 31.28
C ALA A 19 -9.04 1.53 31.80
N ALA A 20 -8.34 1.77 32.89
CA ALA A 20 -8.07 3.11 33.40
C ALA A 20 -6.80 3.65 32.73
N LYS A 21 -6.68 4.99 32.70
CA LYS A 21 -5.44 5.64 32.24
C LYS A 21 -4.24 5.06 32.98
N GLY A 22 -3.22 4.61 32.24
CA GLY A 22 -2.03 3.99 32.78
C GLY A 22 -2.11 2.47 32.95
N ASP A 23 -3.29 1.83 32.81
CA ASP A 23 -3.36 0.37 32.77
C ASP A 23 -2.69 -0.15 31.48
N ILE A 24 -2.06 -1.34 31.54
CA ILE A 24 -1.53 -2.04 30.39
C ILE A 24 -2.61 -2.96 29.83
N ALA A 25 -2.91 -2.88 28.55
CA ALA A 25 -3.84 -3.76 27.88
C ALA A 25 -3.15 -4.55 26.77
N TYR A 26 -3.27 -5.87 26.78
CA TYR A 26 -2.74 -6.71 25.72
C TYR A 26 -3.83 -7.59 25.10
N ASN A 27 -3.78 -7.79 23.78
CA ASN A 27 -4.67 -8.70 23.08
C ASN A 27 -4.20 -10.15 23.28
N MET A 28 -5.00 -10.97 23.96
CA MET A 28 -4.60 -12.36 24.27
C MET A 28 -4.35 -13.22 23.02
N MET A 29 -4.93 -12.86 21.87
CA MET A 29 -4.81 -13.60 20.60
C MET A 29 -3.65 -13.12 19.74
N ARG A 30 -3.20 -11.85 19.94
CA ARG A 30 -2.16 -11.21 19.12
C ARG A 30 -0.98 -10.66 19.96
N MET A 31 -0.85 -11.06 21.24
CA MET A 31 0.27 -10.65 22.09
C MET A 31 1.61 -11.10 21.51
N TRP A 32 1.64 -12.23 20.86
CA TRP A 32 2.81 -12.77 20.17
C TRP A 32 3.25 -11.93 18.95
N GLN A 33 2.40 -11.04 18.47
CA GLN A 33 2.69 -9.99 17.46
C GLN A 33 2.96 -8.63 18.11
N GLY A 34 3.09 -8.53 19.43
CA GLY A 34 3.34 -7.28 20.13
C GLY A 34 2.09 -6.41 20.38
N ALA A 35 0.88 -6.99 20.26
CA ALA A 35 -0.37 -6.25 20.48
C ALA A 35 -0.60 -5.94 21.96
N VAL A 36 0.16 -5.00 22.49
CA VAL A 36 0.13 -4.49 23.88
C VAL A 36 0.36 -2.99 23.90
N GLY A 37 -0.24 -2.31 24.85
CA GLY A 37 -0.04 -0.87 25.04
C GLY A 37 -0.54 -0.37 26.38
N THR A 38 -0.16 0.86 26.73
CA THR A 38 -0.66 1.57 27.90
C THR A 38 -1.90 2.37 27.52
N ALA A 39 -2.96 2.25 28.30
CA ALA A 39 -4.18 3.01 28.11
C ALA A 39 -3.93 4.53 28.31
N PRO A 40 -4.13 5.35 27.27
CA PRO A 40 -3.87 6.79 27.36
C PRO A 40 -4.98 7.54 28.11
N VAL A 41 -6.18 6.97 28.15
CA VAL A 41 -7.38 7.51 28.79
C VAL A 41 -8.21 6.37 29.40
N ASP A 42 -9.15 6.73 30.27
CA ASP A 42 -10.15 5.79 30.76
C ASP A 42 -11.08 5.35 29.62
N GLY A 43 -11.29 4.04 29.46
CA GLY A 43 -12.09 3.54 28.35
C GLY A 43 -12.51 2.08 28.48
N LEU A 44 -13.04 1.57 27.39
CA LEU A 44 -13.47 0.18 27.26
C LEU A 44 -12.65 -0.49 26.14
N VAL A 45 -12.14 -1.69 26.41
CA VAL A 45 -11.44 -2.53 25.45
C VAL A 45 -12.24 -3.80 25.17
N SER A 46 -12.01 -4.38 23.98
CA SER A 46 -12.67 -5.63 23.56
C SER A 46 -12.45 -6.76 24.57
N PRO A 47 -13.37 -7.73 24.70
CA PRO A 47 -13.20 -8.92 25.53
C PRO A 47 -11.93 -9.73 25.25
N ALA A 48 -11.37 -9.63 24.03
CA ALA A 48 -10.11 -10.26 23.63
C ALA A 48 -8.88 -9.68 24.35
N TYR A 49 -9.01 -8.53 25.00
CA TYR A 49 -7.92 -7.93 25.76
C TYR A 49 -7.89 -8.38 27.21
N VAL A 50 -6.70 -8.52 27.77
CA VAL A 50 -6.45 -8.59 29.22
C VAL A 50 -5.96 -7.23 29.67
N VAL A 51 -6.56 -6.70 30.74
CA VAL A 51 -6.18 -5.41 31.33
C VAL A 51 -5.42 -5.69 32.62
N VAL A 52 -4.22 -5.13 32.73
CA VAL A 52 -3.32 -5.31 33.87
C VAL A 52 -3.07 -3.94 34.52
N ARG A 53 -3.37 -3.84 35.80
CA ARG A 53 -3.10 -2.63 36.57
C ARG A 53 -1.70 -2.65 37.15
N PRO A 54 -0.85 -1.67 36.84
CA PRO A 54 0.49 -1.60 37.39
C PRO A 54 0.47 -1.30 38.90
N PHE A 55 1.54 -1.71 39.60
CA PHE A 55 1.81 -1.27 40.96
C PHE A 55 2.47 0.14 40.96
N GLU A 56 2.55 0.78 42.11
CA GLU A 56 3.09 2.17 42.28
C GLU A 56 4.51 2.37 41.74
N LEU A 57 5.35 1.32 41.73
CA LEU A 57 6.74 1.39 41.29
C LEU A 57 6.94 0.92 39.84
N VAL A 58 5.89 1.00 39.01
CA VAL A 58 5.88 0.51 37.62
C VAL A 58 5.50 1.63 36.66
N ASN A 59 6.38 1.92 35.71
CA ASN A 59 6.05 2.76 34.57
C ASN A 59 5.46 1.88 33.45
N SER A 60 4.17 2.00 33.19
CA SER A 60 3.46 1.19 32.19
C SER A 60 4.01 1.35 30.78
N THR A 61 4.50 2.54 30.43
CA THR A 61 5.06 2.81 29.11
C THR A 61 6.40 2.06 28.91
N TYR A 62 7.23 1.97 29.96
CA TYR A 62 8.44 1.13 29.93
C TYR A 62 8.10 -0.32 29.59
N TYR A 63 7.08 -0.88 30.24
CA TYR A 63 6.65 -2.25 29.98
C TYR A 63 5.99 -2.43 28.61
N SER A 64 5.31 -1.41 28.10
CA SER A 64 4.81 -1.44 26.72
C SER A 64 5.95 -1.53 25.70
N TYR A 65 7.06 -0.82 25.91
CA TYR A 65 8.27 -0.97 25.10
C TYR A 65 8.89 -2.35 25.25
N LEU A 66 9.11 -2.81 26.49
CA LEU A 66 9.71 -4.12 26.77
C LEU A 66 8.91 -5.27 26.12
N PHE A 67 7.59 -5.24 26.27
CA PHE A 67 6.69 -6.30 25.80
C PHE A 67 6.55 -6.37 24.29
N ARG A 68 6.89 -5.29 23.57
CA ARG A 68 6.92 -5.24 22.11
C ARG A 68 8.25 -5.65 21.50
N THR A 69 9.28 -5.93 22.30
CA THR A 69 10.56 -6.41 21.77
C THR A 69 10.44 -7.83 21.23
N ASP A 70 11.15 -8.12 20.13
CA ASP A 70 11.20 -9.49 19.54
C ASP A 70 11.58 -10.57 20.55
N ALA A 71 12.52 -10.21 21.46
CA ALA A 71 12.93 -11.14 22.51
C ALA A 71 11.75 -11.49 23.43
N TYR A 72 10.95 -10.47 23.82
CA TYR A 72 9.80 -10.70 24.67
C TYR A 72 8.65 -11.41 23.93
N MET A 73 8.42 -11.09 22.65
CA MET A 73 7.45 -11.80 21.81
C MET A 73 7.81 -13.29 21.67
N ARG A 74 9.10 -13.65 21.60
CA ARG A 74 9.54 -15.05 21.67
C ARG A 74 9.22 -15.71 23.01
N GLU A 75 9.35 -14.98 24.12
CA GLU A 75 8.90 -15.49 25.43
C GLU A 75 7.37 -15.68 25.46
N VAL A 76 6.60 -14.71 24.96
CA VAL A 76 5.14 -14.82 24.82
C VAL A 76 4.74 -16.13 24.12
N ASN A 77 5.42 -16.48 23.02
CA ASN A 77 5.16 -17.72 22.30
C ASN A 77 5.39 -18.99 23.14
N LYS A 78 6.38 -18.99 24.04
CA LYS A 78 6.65 -20.14 24.93
C LYS A 78 5.55 -20.34 25.97
N TYR A 79 4.95 -19.23 26.45
CA TYR A 79 3.90 -19.27 27.47
C TYR A 79 2.49 -19.32 26.87
N SER A 80 2.34 -19.06 25.58
CA SER A 80 1.04 -19.08 24.89
C SER A 80 0.57 -20.52 24.63
N ARG A 81 -0.73 -20.71 24.62
CA ARG A 81 -1.38 -22.02 24.37
C ARG A 81 -2.16 -21.95 23.06
N GLY A 82 -1.89 -22.89 22.15
CA GLY A 82 -2.61 -23.08 20.90
C GLY A 82 -2.17 -24.36 20.20
N ILE A 83 -3.05 -24.92 19.35
CA ILE A 83 -2.75 -26.12 18.56
C ILE A 83 -2.04 -25.74 17.25
N VAL A 84 -2.24 -24.50 16.78
CA VAL A 84 -1.69 -23.97 15.54
C VAL A 84 -1.03 -22.62 15.86
N ALA A 85 0.09 -22.31 15.24
CA ALA A 85 0.91 -21.15 15.57
C ALA A 85 0.17 -19.80 15.51
N ASP A 86 -0.75 -19.63 14.55
CA ASP A 86 -1.58 -18.45 14.36
C ASP A 86 -2.79 -18.35 15.32
N ARG A 87 -3.06 -19.40 16.10
CA ARG A 87 -4.13 -19.46 17.11
C ARG A 87 -3.61 -19.47 18.54
N ASN A 88 -2.36 -19.10 18.76
CA ASN A 88 -1.78 -18.98 20.09
C ASN A 88 -2.49 -17.90 20.91
N ARG A 89 -2.80 -18.24 22.19
CA ARG A 89 -3.45 -17.34 23.13
C ARG A 89 -2.65 -17.25 24.42
N LEU A 90 -2.36 -16.00 24.85
CA LEU A 90 -1.73 -15.74 26.13
C LEU A 90 -2.81 -15.34 27.16
N TYR A 91 -3.16 -16.25 28.04
CA TYR A 91 -4.09 -15.95 29.12
C TYR A 91 -3.36 -15.33 30.31
N TRP A 92 -4.14 -14.79 31.25
CA TRP A 92 -3.59 -14.14 32.44
C TRP A 92 -2.73 -15.06 33.31
N ASP A 93 -3.12 -16.33 33.48
CA ASP A 93 -2.41 -17.30 34.32
C ASP A 93 -1.01 -17.64 33.80
N GLU A 94 -0.81 -17.59 32.50
CA GLU A 94 0.48 -17.73 31.85
C GLU A 94 1.27 -16.41 31.88
N PHE A 95 0.62 -15.30 31.54
CA PHE A 95 1.26 -13.98 31.52
C PHE A 95 1.91 -13.63 32.86
N LYS A 96 1.21 -13.87 34.00
CA LYS A 96 1.74 -13.57 35.34
C LYS A 96 2.96 -14.40 35.74
N GLN A 97 3.30 -15.45 35.00
CA GLN A 97 4.45 -16.31 35.24
C GLN A 97 5.65 -15.92 34.37
N MET A 98 5.45 -15.05 33.38
CA MET A 98 6.51 -14.62 32.49
C MET A 98 7.53 -13.74 33.22
N PRO A 99 8.84 -13.96 33.00
CA PRO A 99 9.86 -13.11 33.56
C PRO A 99 9.82 -11.72 32.94
N ALA A 100 10.10 -10.69 33.73
CA ALA A 100 10.26 -9.34 33.23
C ALA A 100 11.45 -8.64 33.92
N LEU A 101 12.11 -7.74 33.21
CA LEU A 101 13.15 -6.88 33.79
C LEU A 101 12.48 -5.77 34.62
N VAL A 102 12.99 -5.52 35.81
CA VAL A 102 12.43 -4.54 36.74
C VAL A 102 13.55 -3.58 37.20
N PRO A 103 13.96 -2.61 36.37
CA PRO A 103 14.89 -1.57 36.82
C PRO A 103 14.18 -0.65 37.81
N PRO A 104 14.95 0.14 38.60
CA PRO A 104 14.38 1.16 39.49
C PRO A 104 13.44 2.11 38.73
N LEU A 105 12.37 2.61 39.37
CA LEU A 105 11.38 3.47 38.72
C LEU A 105 12.01 4.67 38.00
N ALA A 106 12.99 5.34 38.65
CA ALA A 106 13.71 6.46 38.07
C ALA A 106 14.42 6.08 36.75
N GLU A 107 14.92 4.86 36.64
CA GLU A 107 15.55 4.37 35.43
C GLU A 107 14.48 4.00 34.35
N GLN A 108 13.35 3.42 34.75
CA GLN A 108 12.20 3.22 33.83
C GLN A 108 11.75 4.57 33.25
N ASP A 109 11.59 5.61 34.05
CA ASP A 109 11.18 6.94 33.61
C ASP A 109 12.21 7.56 32.65
N GLN A 110 13.50 7.39 32.94
CA GLN A 110 14.59 7.86 32.10
C GLN A 110 14.62 7.17 30.75
N ILE A 111 14.44 5.84 30.72
CA ILE A 111 14.32 5.02 29.50
C ILE A 111 13.14 5.49 28.66
N VAL A 112 11.97 5.67 29.28
CA VAL A 112 10.78 6.14 28.58
C VAL A 112 10.98 7.54 27.99
N SER A 113 11.57 8.45 28.75
CA SER A 113 11.86 9.81 28.27
C SER A 113 12.79 9.78 27.05
N TYR A 114 13.85 9.00 27.10
CA TYR A 114 14.78 8.83 25.99
C TYR A 114 14.10 8.22 24.76
N LEU A 115 13.40 7.10 24.93
CA LEU A 115 12.76 6.40 23.80
C LEU A 115 11.67 7.25 23.15
N ARG A 116 10.85 7.98 23.92
CA ARG A 116 9.86 8.91 23.36
C ARG A 116 10.51 10.02 22.52
N ALA A 117 11.65 10.56 22.97
CA ALA A 117 12.40 11.55 22.20
C ALA A 117 12.94 10.96 20.89
N GLN A 118 13.46 9.72 20.90
CA GLN A 118 13.92 9.03 19.70
C GLN A 118 12.74 8.69 18.78
N ASP A 119 11.63 8.20 19.31
CA ASP A 119 10.40 7.94 18.55
C ASP A 119 9.88 9.18 17.83
N ALA A 120 9.85 10.34 18.49
CA ALA A 120 9.47 11.61 17.87
C ALA A 120 10.41 12.03 16.74
N ARG A 121 11.73 11.82 16.89
CA ARG A 121 12.72 12.08 15.82
C ARG A 121 12.51 11.16 14.64
N ILE A 122 12.31 9.86 14.89
CA ILE A 122 12.08 8.85 13.86
C ILE A 122 10.77 9.13 13.13
N ALA A 123 9.70 9.49 13.83
CA ALA A 123 8.43 9.87 13.26
C ALA A 123 8.56 11.03 12.27
N ARG A 124 9.25 12.10 12.69
CA ARG A 124 9.51 13.26 11.80
C ARG A 124 10.33 12.89 10.59
N PHE A 125 11.33 12.01 10.75
CA PHE A 125 12.14 11.50 9.63
C PHE A 125 11.26 10.73 8.63
N ILE A 126 10.43 9.77 9.11
CA ILE A 126 9.53 8.97 8.26
C ILE A 126 8.53 9.89 7.53
N LYS A 127 7.94 10.85 8.25
CA LYS A 127 7.03 11.83 7.65
C LYS A 127 7.69 12.63 6.53
N ALA A 128 8.89 13.17 6.77
CA ALA A 128 9.63 13.92 5.75
C ALA A 128 9.97 13.06 4.52
N LYS A 129 10.32 11.76 4.73
CA LYS A 129 10.58 10.84 3.62
C LYS A 129 9.32 10.52 2.81
N ARG A 130 8.17 10.36 3.47
CA ARG A 130 6.87 10.16 2.78
C ARG A 130 6.46 11.40 1.98
N GLU A 131 6.64 12.58 2.53
CA GLU A 131 6.41 13.83 1.80
C GLU A 131 7.32 13.92 0.57
N LEU A 132 8.60 13.55 0.70
CA LEU A 132 9.54 13.49 -0.42
C LEU A 132 9.08 12.49 -1.49
N ILE A 133 8.68 11.27 -1.12
CA ILE A 133 8.13 10.26 -2.04
C ILE A 133 6.92 10.82 -2.78
N GLY A 134 6.00 11.46 -2.08
CA GLY A 134 4.83 12.11 -2.69
C GLY A 134 5.20 13.16 -3.73
N LEU A 135 6.17 14.03 -3.42
CA LEU A 135 6.64 15.07 -4.34
C LEU A 135 7.35 14.50 -5.57
N LEU A 136 8.17 13.46 -5.39
CA LEU A 136 8.86 12.77 -6.50
C LEU A 136 7.85 12.06 -7.41
N THR A 137 6.85 11.41 -6.84
CA THR A 137 5.75 10.78 -7.58
C THR A 137 4.95 11.82 -8.38
N GLU A 138 4.62 12.95 -7.77
CA GLU A 138 3.95 14.05 -8.48
C GLU A 138 4.81 14.60 -9.63
N GLN A 139 6.11 14.76 -9.42
CA GLN A 139 7.04 15.19 -10.46
C GLN A 139 7.10 14.17 -11.61
N LYS A 140 7.17 12.86 -11.31
CA LYS A 140 7.12 11.79 -12.31
C LYS A 140 5.85 11.88 -13.16
N LEU A 141 4.69 12.03 -12.52
CA LEU A 141 3.42 12.16 -13.22
C LEU A 141 3.37 13.41 -14.10
N ARG A 142 3.94 14.53 -13.68
CA ARG A 142 4.05 15.78 -14.51
C ARG A 142 4.95 15.57 -15.72
N VAL A 143 6.07 14.87 -15.58
CA VAL A 143 6.97 14.52 -16.69
C VAL A 143 6.20 13.68 -17.72
N ILE A 144 5.52 12.63 -17.29
CA ILE A 144 4.72 11.77 -18.17
C ILE A 144 3.60 12.59 -18.84
N ASP A 145 2.81 13.32 -18.05
CA ASP A 145 1.67 14.11 -18.56
C ASP A 145 2.10 15.12 -19.65
N HIS A 146 3.19 15.83 -19.40
CA HIS A 146 3.73 16.77 -20.37
C HIS A 146 4.15 16.07 -21.66
N ALA A 147 4.93 15.00 -21.56
CA ALA A 147 5.45 14.28 -22.72
C ALA A 147 4.32 13.70 -23.60
N VAL A 148 3.32 13.05 -22.99
CA VAL A 148 2.25 12.36 -23.76
C VAL A 148 1.13 13.30 -24.24
N THR A 149 1.09 14.59 -23.78
CA THR A 149 0.05 15.54 -24.20
C THR A 149 0.63 16.72 -24.99
N ARG A 150 1.91 17.06 -24.81
CA ARG A 150 2.54 18.24 -25.42
C ARG A 150 3.75 17.90 -26.29
N GLY A 151 4.32 16.69 -26.14
CA GLY A 151 5.58 16.31 -26.79
C GLY A 151 6.80 16.95 -26.12
N LEU A 152 7.96 16.76 -26.75
CA LEU A 152 9.25 17.27 -26.22
C LEU A 152 9.71 18.56 -26.88
N ASP A 153 9.21 18.87 -28.06
CA ASP A 153 9.62 20.06 -28.82
C ASP A 153 8.68 21.24 -28.53
N ALA A 154 9.13 22.17 -27.69
CA ALA A 154 8.38 23.38 -27.34
C ALA A 154 8.12 24.33 -28.53
N SER A 155 8.80 24.14 -29.67
CA SER A 155 8.60 24.95 -30.88
C SER A 155 7.45 24.45 -31.75
N VAL A 156 6.91 23.27 -31.48
CA VAL A 156 5.81 22.67 -32.25
C VAL A 156 4.54 23.53 -32.09
N LYS A 157 3.91 23.83 -33.21
CA LYS A 157 2.63 24.52 -33.19
C LYS A 157 1.54 23.66 -32.59
N LEU A 158 0.77 24.22 -31.68
CA LEU A 158 -0.35 23.58 -31.04
C LEU A 158 -1.68 23.85 -31.75
N LYS A 159 -2.62 22.93 -31.62
CA LYS A 159 -4.03 23.06 -32.02
C LYS A 159 -4.96 22.69 -30.85
N PRO A 160 -6.15 23.30 -30.78
CA PRO A 160 -7.18 22.85 -29.85
C PRO A 160 -7.51 21.37 -30.09
N SER A 161 -7.50 20.57 -29.01
CA SER A 161 -7.89 19.14 -29.09
C SER A 161 -9.38 18.94 -29.36
N GLY A 162 -10.20 19.94 -29.10
CA GLY A 162 -11.67 19.83 -29.08
C GLY A 162 -12.22 19.26 -27.77
N ILE A 163 -11.36 18.97 -26.80
CA ILE A 163 -11.69 18.40 -25.49
C ILE A 163 -11.24 19.37 -24.40
N GLU A 164 -12.18 19.88 -23.62
CA GLU A 164 -11.94 20.97 -22.64
C GLU A 164 -10.82 20.63 -21.63
N TRP A 165 -10.89 19.44 -20.99
CA TRP A 165 -9.91 19.02 -20.00
C TRP A 165 -8.53 18.70 -20.58
N LEU A 166 -8.45 18.36 -21.87
CA LEU A 166 -7.17 18.07 -22.55
C LEU A 166 -6.49 19.36 -23.05
N GLY A 167 -7.27 20.37 -23.46
CA GLY A 167 -6.77 21.64 -23.95
C GLY A 167 -6.16 21.52 -25.35
N GLU A 168 -4.93 22.04 -25.53
CA GLU A 168 -4.21 22.04 -26.81
C GLU A 168 -3.22 20.89 -26.87
N VAL A 169 -3.02 20.36 -28.09
CA VAL A 169 -2.09 19.28 -28.43
C VAL A 169 -1.24 19.67 -29.64
N PRO A 170 -0.09 19.04 -29.92
CA PRO A 170 0.71 19.29 -31.13
C PRO A 170 -0.13 19.17 -32.40
N GLU A 171 0.05 20.10 -33.36
CA GLU A 171 -0.81 20.19 -34.56
C GLU A 171 -0.82 18.93 -35.38
N HIS A 172 0.29 18.21 -35.43
CA HIS A 172 0.46 16.97 -36.21
C HIS A 172 -0.03 15.71 -35.48
N TRP A 173 -0.39 15.81 -34.17
CA TRP A 173 -0.91 14.65 -33.43
C TRP A 173 -2.40 14.45 -33.69
N GLU A 174 -2.84 13.19 -33.59
CA GLU A 174 -4.24 12.83 -33.68
C GLU A 174 -4.88 12.75 -32.27
N VAL A 175 -6.18 13.05 -32.18
CA VAL A 175 -7.01 12.79 -31.00
C VAL A 175 -7.98 11.69 -31.42
N VAL A 176 -7.86 10.51 -30.79
CA VAL A 176 -8.55 9.30 -31.23
C VAL A 176 -9.25 8.59 -30.06
N LEU A 177 -10.24 7.78 -30.39
CA LEU A 177 -10.85 6.87 -29.42
C LEU A 177 -10.03 5.57 -29.30
N LEU A 178 -9.87 5.05 -28.08
CA LEU A 178 -9.08 3.84 -27.79
C LEU A 178 -9.45 2.65 -28.69
N LYS A 179 -10.74 2.45 -28.98
CA LYS A 179 -11.22 1.38 -29.88
C LYS A 179 -10.67 1.44 -31.31
N HIS A 180 -10.14 2.59 -31.74
CA HIS A 180 -9.56 2.75 -33.08
C HIS A 180 -8.07 2.42 -33.13
N ILE A 181 -7.44 2.20 -31.97
CA ILE A 181 -6.00 1.93 -31.84
C ILE A 181 -5.70 0.66 -31.03
N ALA A 182 -6.69 0.11 -30.31
CA ALA A 182 -6.53 -1.11 -29.54
C ALA A 182 -7.82 -1.95 -29.53
N ASP A 183 -7.67 -3.27 -29.46
CA ASP A 183 -8.77 -4.19 -29.19
C ASP A 183 -8.97 -4.31 -27.68
N VAL A 184 -10.16 -3.91 -27.21
CA VAL A 184 -10.52 -3.87 -25.79
C VAL A 184 -11.31 -5.11 -25.42
N ARG A 185 -10.74 -5.94 -24.53
CA ARG A 185 -11.33 -7.20 -24.07
C ARG A 185 -11.53 -7.16 -22.56
N PHE A 186 -12.76 -7.33 -22.12
CA PHE A 186 -13.06 -7.50 -20.70
C PHE A 186 -12.91 -8.98 -20.33
N SER A 187 -12.20 -9.24 -19.25
CA SER A 187 -12.06 -10.58 -18.72
C SER A 187 -13.24 -10.96 -17.81
N GLY A 188 -13.57 -12.26 -17.84
CA GLY A 188 -14.49 -12.92 -16.93
C GLY A 188 -13.83 -14.10 -16.19
N VAL A 189 -12.50 -14.28 -16.33
CA VAL A 189 -11.77 -15.41 -15.74
C VAL A 189 -11.65 -15.22 -14.24
N ASP A 190 -12.29 -16.09 -13.47
CA ASP A 190 -12.28 -16.09 -12.02
C ASP A 190 -11.05 -16.82 -11.43
N LYS A 191 -10.88 -16.77 -10.10
CA LYS A 191 -9.77 -17.41 -9.38
C LYS A 191 -10.00 -18.90 -9.06
N HIS A 192 -11.14 -19.47 -9.48
CA HIS A 192 -11.46 -20.86 -9.19
C HIS A 192 -10.78 -21.80 -10.19
N SER A 193 -10.35 -22.96 -9.70
CA SER A 193 -9.78 -24.01 -10.55
C SER A 193 -10.81 -25.12 -10.80
N ARG A 194 -10.92 -25.58 -12.07
CA ARG A 194 -11.83 -26.64 -12.52
C ARG A 194 -11.03 -27.70 -13.26
N ASP A 195 -11.41 -28.97 -13.08
CA ASP A 195 -10.65 -30.13 -13.60
C ASP A 195 -10.68 -30.25 -15.14
N ASP A 196 -11.70 -29.64 -15.79
CA ASP A 196 -11.91 -29.67 -17.24
C ASP A 196 -11.30 -28.48 -17.99
N GLU A 197 -10.61 -27.59 -17.27
CA GLU A 197 -9.98 -26.38 -17.81
C GLU A 197 -8.46 -26.47 -17.91
N THR A 198 -7.87 -25.57 -18.68
CA THR A 198 -6.40 -25.49 -18.86
C THR A 198 -5.75 -24.77 -17.68
N PRO A 199 -4.72 -25.36 -17.03
CA PRO A 199 -3.93 -24.66 -16.01
C PRO A 199 -3.25 -23.42 -16.56
N VAL A 200 -3.39 -22.30 -15.85
CA VAL A 200 -2.82 -20.99 -16.20
C VAL A 200 -2.31 -20.27 -14.95
N ARG A 201 -1.49 -19.22 -15.15
CA ARG A 201 -1.27 -18.19 -14.14
C ARG A 201 -2.21 -17.03 -14.37
N LEU A 202 -2.80 -16.47 -13.32
CA LEU A 202 -3.69 -15.32 -13.41
C LEU A 202 -2.94 -14.04 -13.04
N CYS A 203 -3.01 -13.06 -13.95
CA CYS A 203 -2.70 -11.67 -13.61
C CYS A 203 -3.95 -11.05 -12.98
N ASN A 204 -3.93 -10.85 -11.67
CA ASN A 204 -5.03 -10.34 -10.86
C ASN A 204 -5.01 -8.81 -10.73
N TYR A 205 -6.05 -8.26 -10.11
CA TYR A 205 -6.18 -6.83 -9.83
C TYR A 205 -4.96 -6.27 -9.08
N THR A 206 -4.53 -6.93 -8.00
CA THR A 206 -3.39 -6.49 -7.18
C THR A 206 -2.07 -6.50 -7.94
N ASP A 207 -1.89 -7.41 -8.90
CA ASP A 207 -0.69 -7.48 -9.72
C ASP A 207 -0.58 -6.26 -10.63
N VAL A 208 -1.69 -5.83 -11.22
CA VAL A 208 -1.78 -4.63 -12.06
C VAL A 208 -1.70 -3.36 -11.22
N TYR A 209 -2.40 -3.32 -10.09
CA TYR A 209 -2.48 -2.16 -9.24
C TYR A 209 -1.13 -1.77 -8.59
N LYS A 210 -0.33 -2.78 -8.25
CA LYS A 210 0.98 -2.59 -7.56
C LYS A 210 2.18 -2.49 -8.51
N ASN A 211 2.00 -2.75 -9.82
CA ASN A 211 3.13 -2.84 -10.74
C ASN A 211 2.85 -2.13 -12.07
N ASP A 212 3.80 -1.32 -12.50
CA ASP A 212 3.77 -0.67 -13.83
C ASP A 212 3.98 -1.68 -14.97
N ARG A 213 4.55 -2.85 -14.69
CA ARG A 213 4.90 -3.89 -15.67
C ARG A 213 4.51 -5.27 -15.17
N ILE A 214 3.99 -6.11 -16.06
CA ILE A 214 3.71 -7.53 -15.79
C ILE A 214 4.73 -8.37 -16.54
N THR A 215 5.58 -9.08 -15.79
CA THR A 215 6.75 -9.81 -16.29
C THR A 215 6.69 -11.29 -15.97
N SER A 216 7.52 -12.10 -16.63
CA SER A 216 7.53 -13.57 -16.48
C SER A 216 8.00 -14.06 -15.11
N ASP A 217 8.80 -13.27 -14.40
CA ASP A 217 9.40 -13.56 -13.08
C ASP A 217 8.44 -13.30 -11.91
N MET A 218 7.28 -12.67 -12.15
CA MET A 218 6.29 -12.42 -11.10
C MET A 218 5.67 -13.72 -10.59
N ASP A 219 5.48 -13.82 -9.26
CA ASP A 219 4.76 -14.92 -8.62
C ASP A 219 3.25 -14.70 -8.72
N LEU A 220 2.69 -15.08 -9.88
CA LEU A 220 1.27 -14.93 -10.18
C LEU A 220 0.47 -16.15 -9.69
N MET A 221 -0.77 -15.91 -9.27
CA MET A 221 -1.68 -16.93 -8.77
C MET A 221 -1.93 -18.03 -9.81
N ARG A 222 -1.94 -19.30 -9.39
CA ARG A 222 -2.32 -20.43 -10.23
C ARG A 222 -3.83 -20.64 -10.20
N ALA A 223 -4.42 -20.82 -11.37
CA ALA A 223 -5.83 -21.13 -11.57
C ALA A 223 -6.02 -21.90 -12.87
N THR A 224 -7.27 -22.01 -13.34
CA THR A 224 -7.59 -22.60 -14.65
C THR A 224 -8.43 -21.64 -15.48
N ALA A 225 -8.42 -21.83 -16.81
CA ALA A 225 -9.26 -21.07 -17.74
C ALA A 225 -9.72 -21.98 -18.89
N THR A 226 -10.87 -21.66 -19.46
CA THR A 226 -11.37 -22.36 -20.63
C THR A 226 -10.47 -22.11 -21.84
N THR A 227 -10.49 -23.02 -22.82
CA THR A 227 -9.72 -22.85 -24.07
C THR A 227 -10.07 -21.54 -24.79
N VAL A 228 -11.34 -21.10 -24.72
CA VAL A 228 -11.80 -19.85 -25.33
C VAL A 228 -11.22 -18.63 -24.61
N GLU A 229 -11.20 -18.65 -23.30
CA GLU A 229 -10.63 -17.58 -22.47
C GLU A 229 -9.12 -17.51 -22.66
N THR A 230 -8.43 -18.65 -22.61
CA THR A 230 -6.99 -18.73 -22.86
C THR A 230 -6.64 -18.14 -24.23
N ALA A 231 -7.31 -18.57 -25.30
CA ALA A 231 -7.06 -18.05 -26.64
C ALA A 231 -7.29 -16.54 -26.77
N ARG A 232 -8.23 -15.99 -25.97
CA ARG A 232 -8.65 -14.60 -26.05
C ARG A 232 -7.88 -13.68 -25.09
N LEU A 233 -7.53 -14.16 -23.88
CA LEU A 233 -7.07 -13.34 -22.75
C LEU A 233 -5.64 -13.63 -22.31
N THR A 234 -4.94 -14.56 -22.97
CA THR A 234 -3.49 -14.75 -22.76
C THR A 234 -2.75 -13.46 -23.11
N LEU A 235 -1.84 -13.08 -22.20
CA LEU A 235 -1.05 -11.86 -22.31
C LEU A 235 0.03 -12.02 -23.38
N LYS A 236 0.18 -10.99 -24.19
CA LYS A 236 1.21 -10.90 -25.22
C LYS A 236 2.07 -9.67 -25.02
N GLY A 237 3.28 -9.72 -25.49
CA GLY A 237 4.14 -8.56 -25.55
C GLY A 237 3.42 -7.38 -26.17
N ASP A 238 3.61 -6.23 -25.56
CA ASP A 238 2.97 -4.96 -25.90
C ASP A 238 1.50 -4.79 -25.48
N ASP A 239 0.85 -5.80 -24.86
CA ASP A 239 -0.48 -5.62 -24.26
C ASP A 239 -0.41 -4.60 -23.09
N VAL A 240 -1.54 -3.90 -22.86
CA VAL A 240 -1.77 -3.07 -21.67
C VAL A 240 -2.97 -3.63 -20.93
N ILE A 241 -2.83 -3.79 -19.62
CA ILE A 241 -3.91 -4.25 -18.74
C ILE A 241 -4.40 -3.06 -17.95
N LEU A 242 -5.71 -2.97 -17.74
CA LEU A 242 -6.35 -1.84 -17.06
C LEU A 242 -7.30 -2.36 -15.99
N THR A 243 -7.20 -1.82 -14.77
CA THR A 243 -8.18 -2.10 -13.71
C THR A 243 -9.55 -1.50 -14.11
N LYS A 244 -10.62 -2.28 -13.98
CA LYS A 244 -11.98 -1.83 -14.34
C LYS A 244 -12.94 -1.67 -13.18
N ASP A 245 -12.52 -2.07 -11.98
CA ASP A 245 -13.30 -1.98 -10.74
C ASP A 245 -12.42 -1.40 -9.64
N SER A 246 -12.97 -0.62 -8.71
CA SER A 246 -12.29 -0.09 -7.53
C SER A 246 -13.28 0.21 -6.40
N GLU A 247 -12.78 0.41 -5.18
CA GLU A 247 -13.56 0.87 -4.03
C GLU A 247 -13.83 2.38 -4.08
N THR A 248 -13.01 3.15 -4.79
CA THR A 248 -13.15 4.59 -4.96
C THR A 248 -13.12 4.99 -6.44
N PRO A 249 -13.82 6.06 -6.84
CA PRO A 249 -13.89 6.46 -8.25
C PRO A 249 -12.61 7.09 -8.78
N ASP A 250 -11.72 7.58 -7.91
CA ASP A 250 -10.46 8.24 -8.23
C ASP A 250 -9.27 7.26 -8.28
N ASP A 251 -9.54 5.97 -8.05
CA ASP A 251 -8.55 4.90 -8.01
C ASP A 251 -8.94 3.75 -8.96
N ILE A 252 -9.34 4.10 -10.18
CA ILE A 252 -9.79 3.17 -11.21
C ILE A 252 -9.13 3.49 -12.54
N GLY A 253 -9.00 2.50 -13.41
CA GLY A 253 -8.35 2.69 -14.70
C GLY A 253 -6.81 2.72 -14.58
N VAL A 254 -6.25 2.07 -13.55
CA VAL A 254 -4.81 1.94 -13.36
C VAL A 254 -4.26 0.98 -14.41
N PRO A 255 -3.29 1.39 -15.24
CA PRO A 255 -2.72 0.56 -16.29
C PRO A 255 -1.47 -0.18 -15.82
N ALA A 256 -1.19 -1.34 -16.44
CA ALA A 256 0.11 -1.99 -16.43
C ALA A 256 0.48 -2.46 -17.83
N TRP A 257 1.76 -2.42 -18.19
CA TRP A 257 2.27 -2.82 -19.50
C TRP A 257 2.89 -4.22 -19.45
N VAL A 258 2.70 -5.00 -20.50
CA VAL A 258 3.27 -6.34 -20.68
C VAL A 258 4.45 -6.25 -21.67
N PRO A 259 5.72 -6.27 -21.23
CA PRO A 259 6.85 -6.04 -22.11
C PRO A 259 7.19 -7.23 -23.02
N GLU A 260 6.73 -8.44 -22.68
CA GLU A 260 7.07 -9.69 -23.34
C GLU A 260 5.88 -10.64 -23.47
N ASP A 261 5.96 -11.65 -24.33
CA ASP A 261 4.92 -12.67 -24.42
C ASP A 261 4.88 -13.55 -23.16
N LEU A 262 3.70 -13.69 -22.58
CA LEU A 262 3.43 -14.51 -21.40
C LEU A 262 2.41 -15.60 -21.72
N PRO A 263 2.81 -16.70 -22.38
CA PRO A 263 1.91 -17.66 -23.01
C PRO A 263 1.07 -18.47 -22.01
N ASP A 264 1.46 -18.50 -20.74
CA ASP A 264 0.77 -19.19 -19.64
C ASP A 264 0.03 -18.22 -18.68
N VAL A 265 0.06 -16.91 -18.94
CA VAL A 265 -0.59 -15.90 -18.12
C VAL A 265 -1.85 -15.37 -18.77
N VAL A 266 -2.95 -15.35 -18.03
CA VAL A 266 -4.27 -14.91 -18.47
C VAL A 266 -4.74 -13.72 -17.63
N CYS A 267 -5.37 -12.74 -18.27
CA CYS A 267 -5.97 -11.58 -17.63
C CYS A 267 -7.19 -11.99 -16.80
N ALA A 268 -7.23 -11.63 -15.49
CA ALA A 268 -8.29 -12.01 -14.55
C ALA A 268 -9.51 -11.08 -14.58
N TYR A 269 -10.57 -11.47 -13.85
CA TYR A 269 -11.94 -10.92 -13.90
C TYR A 269 -12.05 -9.39 -13.73
N HIS A 270 -11.35 -8.78 -12.79
CA HIS A 270 -11.47 -7.33 -12.49
C HIS A 270 -10.68 -6.42 -13.44
N LEU A 271 -10.24 -6.98 -14.56
CA LEU A 271 -9.34 -6.33 -15.51
C LEU A 271 -9.91 -6.27 -16.91
N SER A 272 -9.41 -5.34 -17.70
CA SER A 272 -9.58 -5.28 -19.13
C SER A 272 -8.22 -5.35 -19.82
N LEU A 273 -8.14 -6.16 -20.87
CA LEU A 273 -6.98 -6.30 -21.73
C LEU A 273 -7.12 -5.37 -22.93
N LEU A 274 -6.15 -4.49 -23.11
CA LEU A 274 -6.02 -3.59 -24.26
C LEU A 274 -4.91 -4.13 -25.14
N ARG A 275 -5.23 -4.62 -26.33
CA ARG A 275 -4.26 -5.12 -27.30
C ARG A 275 -4.03 -4.09 -28.39
N PRO A 276 -2.89 -3.40 -28.41
CA PRO A 276 -2.60 -2.35 -29.37
C PRO A 276 -2.57 -2.83 -30.82
N GLN A 277 -2.98 -1.96 -31.73
CA GLN A 277 -2.73 -2.13 -33.16
C GLN A 277 -1.32 -1.61 -33.45
N SER A 278 -0.35 -2.51 -33.57
CA SER A 278 1.09 -2.18 -33.67
C SER A 278 1.47 -1.24 -34.81
N THR A 279 0.63 -1.07 -35.83
CA THR A 279 0.81 -0.10 -36.90
C THR A 279 0.44 1.34 -36.53
N ARG A 280 -0.25 1.54 -35.39
CA ARG A 280 -0.74 2.85 -34.95
C ARG A 280 -0.24 3.26 -33.57
N VAL A 281 -0.15 2.32 -32.63
CA VAL A 281 0.24 2.60 -31.26
C VAL A 281 1.11 1.46 -30.72
N ILE A 282 2.18 1.79 -29.98
CA ILE A 282 2.94 0.85 -29.19
C ILE A 282 2.36 0.78 -27.77
N GLY A 283 2.41 -0.41 -27.15
CA GLY A 283 1.78 -0.63 -25.84
C GLY A 283 2.44 0.17 -24.74
N GLU A 284 3.76 0.33 -24.75
CA GLU A 284 4.43 1.17 -23.79
C GLU A 284 3.94 2.63 -23.84
N PHE A 285 3.76 3.20 -25.05
CA PHE A 285 3.21 4.55 -25.17
C PHE A 285 1.75 4.61 -24.67
N LEU A 286 0.95 3.61 -25.01
CA LEU A 286 -0.45 3.54 -24.55
C LEU A 286 -0.51 3.46 -23.01
N PHE A 287 0.35 2.66 -22.40
CA PHE A 287 0.51 2.60 -20.95
C PHE A 287 0.85 3.99 -20.38
N ARG A 288 1.90 4.66 -20.91
CA ARG A 288 2.31 6.01 -20.47
C ARG A 288 1.20 7.04 -20.66
N ALA A 289 0.47 6.97 -21.77
CA ALA A 289 -0.65 7.87 -22.04
C ALA A 289 -1.77 7.68 -21.02
N ILE A 290 -2.17 6.43 -20.71
CA ILE A 290 -3.21 6.15 -19.72
C ILE A 290 -2.76 6.51 -18.30
N SER A 291 -1.46 6.37 -17.97
CA SER A 291 -0.88 6.78 -16.68
C SER A 291 -0.85 8.30 -16.48
N SER A 292 -1.04 9.10 -17.55
CA SER A 292 -1.09 10.55 -17.45
C SER A 292 -2.33 11.00 -16.67
N ALA A 293 -2.14 11.90 -15.71
CA ALA A 293 -3.21 12.39 -14.83
C ALA A 293 -4.39 12.96 -15.63
N ARG A 294 -4.12 13.65 -16.75
CA ARG A 294 -5.18 14.20 -17.62
C ARG A 294 -5.99 13.12 -18.29
N ILE A 295 -5.33 12.10 -18.84
CA ILE A 295 -6.03 11.00 -19.53
C ILE A 295 -6.73 10.08 -18.55
N ALA A 296 -6.13 9.80 -17.37
CA ALA A 296 -6.75 9.01 -16.30
C ALA A 296 -8.05 9.64 -15.77
N LEU A 297 -8.13 10.97 -15.70
CA LEU A 297 -9.29 11.70 -15.19
C LEU A 297 -10.61 11.28 -15.89
N GLN A 298 -10.56 10.93 -17.16
CA GLN A 298 -11.78 10.50 -17.88
C GLN A 298 -12.35 9.19 -17.31
N PHE A 299 -11.49 8.27 -16.84
CA PHE A 299 -11.92 7.03 -16.18
C PHE A 299 -12.53 7.31 -14.82
N HIS A 300 -11.95 8.21 -14.05
CA HIS A 300 -12.47 8.62 -12.74
C HIS A 300 -13.88 9.23 -12.84
N VAL A 301 -14.10 10.07 -13.85
CA VAL A 301 -15.41 10.72 -14.07
C VAL A 301 -16.47 9.75 -14.60
N LEU A 302 -16.05 8.74 -15.39
CA LEU A 302 -16.95 7.75 -15.99
C LEU A 302 -17.24 6.56 -15.07
N ALA A 303 -16.50 6.41 -13.97
CA ALA A 303 -16.71 5.34 -13.00
C ALA A 303 -18.08 5.47 -12.34
N THR A 304 -18.85 4.40 -12.35
CA THR A 304 -20.21 4.33 -11.79
C THR A 304 -20.29 3.28 -10.70
N GLY A 305 -20.97 3.61 -9.60
CA GLY A 305 -21.14 2.71 -8.45
C GLY A 305 -21.50 3.46 -7.18
N VAL A 306 -21.69 2.71 -6.07
CA VAL A 306 -21.99 3.28 -4.74
C VAL A 306 -20.99 2.79 -3.70
N THR A 307 -20.81 1.50 -3.55
CA THR A 307 -19.84 0.86 -2.65
C THR A 307 -18.62 0.33 -3.39
N ARG A 308 -18.80 0.00 -4.65
CA ARG A 308 -17.76 -0.41 -5.59
C ARG A 308 -18.03 0.28 -6.91
N PHE A 309 -17.02 0.90 -7.47
CA PHE A 309 -17.08 1.62 -8.73
C PHE A 309 -16.57 0.74 -9.87
N ALA A 310 -17.16 0.88 -11.06
CA ALA A 310 -16.79 0.10 -12.23
C ALA A 310 -16.81 0.95 -13.51
N LEU A 311 -15.91 0.60 -14.43
CA LEU A 311 -15.87 1.13 -15.79
C LEU A 311 -16.65 0.22 -16.75
N GLY A 312 -17.59 0.78 -17.47
CA GLY A 312 -18.30 0.08 -18.53
C GLY A 312 -17.38 -0.19 -19.73
N LYS A 313 -17.64 -1.30 -20.46
CA LYS A 313 -16.89 -1.61 -21.69
C LYS A 313 -17.00 -0.51 -22.73
N HIS A 314 -18.13 0.18 -22.77
CA HIS A 314 -18.37 1.32 -23.66
C HIS A 314 -17.41 2.47 -23.32
N ASP A 315 -17.25 2.77 -22.02
CA ASP A 315 -16.47 3.90 -21.54
C ASP A 315 -14.98 3.68 -21.81
N VAL A 316 -14.45 2.49 -21.51
CA VAL A 316 -13.07 2.13 -21.83
C VAL A 316 -12.83 2.19 -23.35
N LYS A 317 -13.74 1.66 -24.18
CA LYS A 317 -13.60 1.68 -25.65
C LYS A 317 -13.60 3.10 -26.23
N ASN A 318 -14.33 4.01 -25.63
CA ASN A 318 -14.44 5.39 -26.11
C ASN A 318 -13.51 6.35 -25.36
N ALA A 319 -12.61 5.84 -24.52
CA ALA A 319 -11.57 6.67 -23.90
C ALA A 319 -10.75 7.40 -24.97
N ILE A 320 -10.45 8.65 -24.71
CA ILE A 320 -9.74 9.55 -25.62
C ILE A 320 -8.25 9.41 -25.39
N ILE A 321 -7.50 9.22 -26.46
CA ILE A 321 -6.03 9.12 -26.44
C ILE A 321 -5.47 10.16 -27.44
N VAL A 322 -4.41 10.84 -27.03
CA VAL A 322 -3.60 11.69 -27.90
C VAL A 322 -2.54 10.81 -28.55
N LEU A 323 -2.45 10.83 -29.87
CA LEU A 323 -1.67 9.85 -30.61
C LEU A 323 -0.63 10.55 -31.50
N PRO A 324 0.67 10.52 -31.11
CA PRO A 324 1.79 10.89 -31.99
C PRO A 324 2.03 9.87 -33.10
N PRO A 325 2.83 10.22 -34.14
CA PRO A 325 3.40 9.23 -35.06
C PRO A 325 4.24 8.17 -34.30
N ILE A 326 4.28 6.93 -34.84
CA ILE A 326 4.95 5.78 -34.17
C ILE A 326 6.39 6.07 -33.76
N GLU A 327 7.18 6.73 -34.61
CA GLU A 327 8.58 7.03 -34.30
C GLU A 327 8.68 8.04 -33.16
N GLU A 328 7.76 8.98 -33.07
CA GLU A 328 7.70 9.93 -31.98
C GLU A 328 7.24 9.26 -30.68
N GLN A 329 6.31 8.30 -30.72
CA GLN A 329 5.94 7.48 -29.55
C GLN A 329 7.15 6.78 -28.94
N LYS A 330 8.03 6.19 -29.75
CA LYS A 330 9.27 5.54 -29.28
C LYS A 330 10.20 6.52 -28.61
N LEU A 331 10.40 7.70 -29.21
CA LEU A 331 11.24 8.76 -28.65
C LEU A 331 10.69 9.26 -27.30
N LEU A 332 9.37 9.44 -27.21
CA LEU A 332 8.68 9.83 -25.97
C LEU A 332 8.85 8.79 -24.87
N CYS A 333 8.66 7.51 -25.17
CA CYS A 333 8.85 6.42 -24.20
C CYS A 333 10.28 6.37 -23.68
N HIS A 334 11.26 6.47 -24.58
CA HIS A 334 12.67 6.49 -24.19
C HIS A 334 13.00 7.68 -23.29
N TRP A 335 12.61 8.88 -23.71
CA TRP A 335 12.82 10.10 -22.93
C TRP A 335 12.12 10.05 -21.54
N ILE A 336 10.86 9.58 -21.49
CA ILE A 336 10.14 9.40 -20.20
C ILE A 336 10.90 8.44 -19.30
N THR A 337 11.43 7.34 -19.85
CA THR A 337 12.18 6.35 -19.07
C THR A 337 13.45 6.97 -18.49
N ASP A 338 14.21 7.72 -19.30
CA ASP A 338 15.44 8.37 -18.87
C ASP A 338 15.17 9.45 -17.79
N GLU A 339 14.13 10.27 -17.96
CA GLU A 339 13.78 11.31 -16.99
C GLU A 339 13.17 10.77 -15.70
N CYS A 340 12.41 9.66 -15.77
CA CYS A 340 11.79 9.07 -14.59
C CYS A 340 12.75 8.17 -13.80
N GLN A 341 13.75 7.56 -14.42
CA GLN A 341 14.68 6.67 -13.74
C GLN A 341 15.32 7.28 -12.47
N PRO A 342 15.89 8.50 -12.47
CA PRO A 342 16.47 9.06 -11.25
C PRO A 342 15.42 9.36 -10.17
N LEU A 343 14.17 9.63 -10.57
CA LEU A 343 13.05 9.82 -9.62
C LEU A 343 12.66 8.49 -8.97
N ASP A 344 12.54 7.42 -9.77
CA ASP A 344 12.24 6.07 -9.28
C ASP A 344 13.35 5.57 -8.33
N GLU A 345 14.61 5.77 -8.68
CA GLU A 345 15.75 5.44 -7.81
C GLU A 345 15.74 6.23 -6.49
N ALA A 346 15.29 7.49 -6.52
CA ALA A 346 15.18 8.31 -5.31
C ALA A 346 14.01 7.86 -4.42
N ILE A 347 12.88 7.45 -5.01
CA ILE A 347 11.73 6.88 -4.31
C ILE A 347 12.15 5.58 -3.61
N VAL A 348 12.73 4.62 -4.34
CA VAL A 348 13.19 3.34 -3.78
C VAL A 348 14.18 3.56 -2.62
N ARG A 349 15.13 4.49 -2.76
CA ARG A 349 16.05 4.83 -1.65
C ARG A 349 15.33 5.40 -0.45
N ALA A 350 14.34 6.25 -0.64
CA ALA A 350 13.57 6.82 0.46
C ALA A 350 12.74 5.75 1.20
N GLU A 351 12.18 4.78 0.48
CA GLU A 351 11.47 3.62 1.05
C GLU A 351 12.42 2.70 1.83
N GLU A 352 13.60 2.41 1.28
CA GLU A 352 14.63 1.64 1.98
C GLU A 352 15.10 2.34 3.26
N GLU A 353 15.27 3.66 3.24
CA GLU A 353 15.64 4.43 4.43
C GLU A 353 14.54 4.39 5.50
N ILE A 354 13.25 4.43 5.11
CA ILE A 354 12.13 4.23 6.04
C ILE A 354 12.19 2.83 6.67
N LYS A 355 12.46 1.80 5.88
CA LYS A 355 12.61 0.42 6.38
C LYS A 355 13.76 0.32 7.39
N LEU A 356 14.93 0.82 7.03
CA LEU A 356 16.12 0.78 7.88
C LEU A 356 15.94 1.55 9.19
N ILE A 357 15.27 2.71 9.17
CA ILE A 357 15.04 3.48 10.40
C ILE A 357 14.07 2.79 11.34
N ARG A 358 13.10 2.02 10.81
CA ARG A 358 12.21 1.16 11.62
C ARG A 358 12.98 0.03 12.28
N GLU A 359 13.80 -0.70 11.53
CA GLU A 359 14.67 -1.75 12.06
C GLU A 359 15.64 -1.20 13.14
N TYR A 360 16.20 0.00 12.90
CA TYR A 360 17.01 0.71 13.89
C TYR A 360 16.22 1.03 15.16
N ARG A 361 14.98 1.51 15.03
CA ARG A 361 14.08 1.81 16.15
C ARG A 361 13.85 0.57 17.02
N ASP A 362 13.50 -0.55 16.41
CA ASP A 362 13.20 -1.80 17.13
C ASP A 362 14.42 -2.29 17.88
N ARG A 363 15.59 -2.25 17.26
CA ARG A 363 16.85 -2.58 17.91
C ARG A 363 17.19 -1.62 19.03
N LEU A 364 17.04 -0.32 18.83
CA LEU A 364 17.30 0.69 19.86
C LEU A 364 16.41 0.47 21.09
N ILE A 365 15.11 0.22 20.88
CA ILE A 365 14.17 -0.10 21.95
C ILE A 365 14.69 -1.30 22.74
N PHE A 366 15.05 -2.39 22.07
CA PHE A 366 15.57 -3.59 22.71
C PHE A 366 16.85 -3.30 23.52
N ASP A 367 17.84 -2.63 22.93
CA ASP A 367 19.12 -2.35 23.56
C ASP A 367 18.96 -1.46 24.80
N VAL A 368 18.05 -0.49 24.74
CA VAL A 368 17.78 0.43 25.85
C VAL A 368 16.98 -0.22 26.98
N VAL A 369 15.88 -0.94 26.67
CA VAL A 369 15.03 -1.56 27.71
C VAL A 369 15.72 -2.73 28.41
N THR A 370 16.74 -3.34 27.76
CA THR A 370 17.55 -4.42 28.34
C THR A 370 18.84 -3.93 29.01
N GLY A 371 19.10 -2.62 28.99
CA GLY A 371 20.28 -2.02 29.62
C GLY A 371 21.58 -2.20 28.81
N GLN A 372 21.53 -2.62 27.55
CA GLN A 372 22.73 -2.69 26.69
C GLN A 372 23.20 -1.30 26.28
N VAL A 373 22.29 -0.32 26.21
CA VAL A 373 22.58 1.10 26.04
C VAL A 373 22.20 1.82 27.34
N ASP A 374 23.20 2.43 28.00
CA ASP A 374 23.00 3.21 29.22
C ASP A 374 22.50 4.61 28.90
N VAL A 375 21.27 4.92 29.27
CA VAL A 375 20.65 6.24 29.07
C VAL A 375 20.53 7.09 30.32
N ARG A 376 21.09 6.66 31.46
CA ARG A 376 20.99 7.37 32.76
C ARG A 376 21.56 8.78 32.73
N GLY A 377 22.60 9.01 31.93
CA GLY A 377 23.22 10.32 31.75
C GLY A 377 22.60 11.18 30.64
N TRP A 378 21.61 10.67 29.90
CA TRP A 378 21.00 11.43 28.83
C TRP A 378 20.10 12.55 29.36
N GLN A 379 20.16 13.71 28.69
CA GLN A 379 19.32 14.87 28.96
C GLN A 379 18.68 15.32 27.64
N PRO A 380 17.39 15.71 27.65
CA PRO A 380 16.72 16.18 26.42
C PRO A 380 17.38 17.48 25.93
N GLY A 381 17.70 17.49 24.64
CA GLY A 381 18.16 18.68 23.93
C GLY A 381 17.00 19.48 23.31
N PRO A 382 17.27 20.62 22.67
CA PRO A 382 16.25 21.46 22.07
C PRO A 382 15.50 20.75 20.91
N ASP A 383 16.11 19.75 20.27
CA ASP A 383 15.52 18.99 19.18
C ASP A 383 14.70 17.78 19.64
N ASP A 384 14.73 17.48 20.96
CA ASP A 384 14.02 16.36 21.58
C ASP A 384 12.58 16.72 21.99
N VAL A 385 11.95 17.60 21.20
CA VAL A 385 10.55 17.95 21.39
C VAL A 385 9.68 16.74 21.01
N VAL A 386 8.87 16.30 21.95
CA VAL A 386 7.91 15.19 21.75
C VAL A 386 6.52 15.79 21.60
N SER A 387 5.89 15.57 20.44
CA SER A 387 4.47 15.85 20.25
C SER A 387 3.67 14.55 20.21
N ASP A 388 2.44 14.58 20.71
CA ASP A 388 1.57 13.40 20.64
C ASP A 388 1.18 13.08 19.19
N ASP A 389 1.15 14.09 18.30
CA ASP A 389 0.90 13.90 16.86
C ASP A 389 2.05 13.13 16.17
N ASP A 390 3.32 13.43 16.53
CA ASP A 390 4.47 12.67 16.02
C ASP A 390 4.39 11.19 16.45
N LEU A 391 4.06 10.95 17.72
CA LEU A 391 3.96 9.58 18.24
C LEU A 391 2.76 8.82 17.66
N ALA A 392 1.65 9.51 17.38
CA ALA A 392 0.47 8.91 16.73
C ALA A 392 0.80 8.45 15.31
N ALA A 393 1.62 9.21 14.57
CA ALA A 393 2.04 8.85 13.21
C ALA A 393 2.82 7.52 13.14
N LEU A 394 3.57 7.17 14.19
CA LEU A 394 4.23 5.85 14.26
C LEU A 394 3.24 4.70 14.53
N SER A 395 2.15 4.98 15.25
CA SER A 395 1.14 3.96 15.58
C SER A 395 0.25 3.61 14.38
N ASP A 396 -0.03 4.58 13.53
CA ASP A 396 -0.82 4.38 12.30
C ASP A 396 -0.04 3.53 11.27
N ASP A 397 1.29 3.55 11.34
CA ASP A 397 2.17 2.74 10.49
C ASP A 397 2.25 1.26 10.90
N GLU A 398 1.98 0.96 12.17
CA GLU A 398 1.98 -0.42 12.69
C GLU A 398 0.68 -1.18 12.33
N ILE A 399 -0.34 -0.46 11.85
CA ILE A 399 -1.57 -1.02 11.31
C ILE A 399 -1.42 -1.08 9.78
N GLU A 400 -0.58 -1.98 9.27
CA GLU A 400 -0.79 -2.45 7.91
C GLU A 400 -2.22 -3.02 7.86
N PRO A 401 -3.06 -2.62 6.89
CA PRO A 401 -4.33 -3.31 6.73
C PRO A 401 -3.98 -4.78 6.55
N ASP A 402 -4.41 -5.62 7.51
CA ASP A 402 -4.47 -7.06 7.28
C ASP A 402 -5.04 -7.21 5.87
N GLU A 403 -4.33 -7.91 4.99
CA GLU A 403 -4.93 -8.48 3.79
C GLU A 403 -6.01 -9.46 4.31
N GLU A 404 -7.11 -8.91 4.80
CA GLU A 404 -8.33 -9.66 4.96
C GLU A 404 -8.63 -10.15 3.55
N GLY A 405 -8.28 -11.41 3.33
CA GLY A 405 -8.77 -12.13 2.18
C GLY A 405 -10.27 -11.82 2.12
N VAL A 406 -10.65 -11.11 1.09
CA VAL A 406 -12.06 -10.94 0.74
C VAL A 406 -12.53 -12.36 0.42
N ASP A 407 -13.02 -13.04 1.45
CA ASP A 407 -13.91 -14.18 1.28
C ASP A 407 -15.20 -13.61 0.67
N ASP A 408 -15.20 -13.47 -0.65
CA ASP A 408 -16.39 -13.33 -1.45
C ASP A 408 -17.11 -14.71 -1.51
N ASP A 409 -17.73 -15.08 -0.38
CA ASP A 409 -18.82 -16.03 -0.35
C ASP A 409 -20.15 -15.23 -0.39
N ALA A 410 -20.67 -15.01 -1.60
CA ALA A 410 -22.09 -14.88 -1.91
C ALA A 410 -22.30 -15.00 -3.44
#